data_bb55caadea5dc61a4c39d1a268d8c1c7
#
_entry.id   bb55caadea5dc61a4c39d1a268d8c1c7
#
_cell.length_a   1.000
_cell.length_b   1.000
_cell.length_c   1.000
_cell.angle_alpha   90.00
_cell.angle_beta   90.00
_cell.angle_gamma   90.00
#
_symmetry.space_group_name_H-M   'P 1'
#
loop_
_entity.id
_entity.type
_entity.pdbx_description
1 polymer ?
#
loop_
_entity_poly.entity_id
_entity_poly.type
_entity_poly.pdbx_seq_one_letter_code
_entity_poly.pdbx_strand_id
1 'polypeptide(L)'
;GELALQRGLTLKTLRPDRGDPLPDPKACANSIALVLGGPMGVNDRDQPGMDWLRQELDWLTAWHQLRRPVLGICLGAQLLAVAAGGSVQPLQVGAPPQQLKELGLGAIHWIADPSTEALLKGQSSSSLVLHWHGDRIQLPADATLLGSSLHCAEQVFRIGDHAIGLQCHLEINGDALERWITNDHDYVVSALGPEGPDRLGREWRRLGATLQEQGRDFFNAVLDQLIEISQTH
;
A
#
# COMPACT_ATOMS: atom_id res chain seq x y z
N GLY A 1 4.61 -12.43 -1.18
CA GLY A 1 5.23 -13.45 -2.04
C GLY A 1 4.65 -14.84 -1.82
N GLU A 2 4.70 -15.35 -0.60
CA GLU A 2 4.33 -16.73 -0.27
C GLU A 2 2.90 -17.10 -0.72
N LEU A 3 1.90 -16.29 -0.40
CA LEU A 3 0.50 -16.53 -0.80
C LEU A 3 0.30 -16.61 -2.32
N ALA A 4 1.08 -15.86 -3.09
CA ALA A 4 1.05 -15.90 -4.54
C ALA A 4 1.67 -17.22 -5.08
N LEU A 5 2.80 -17.64 -4.50
CA LEU A 5 3.44 -18.91 -4.84
C LEU A 5 2.55 -20.12 -4.50
N GLN A 6 1.84 -20.09 -3.36
CA GLN A 6 0.88 -21.13 -2.97
C GLN A 6 -0.29 -21.28 -3.97
N ARG A 7 -0.60 -20.21 -4.73
CA ARG A 7 -1.59 -20.21 -5.82
C ARG A 7 -1.00 -20.57 -7.19
N GLY A 8 0.26 -20.99 -7.23
CA GLY A 8 0.93 -21.38 -8.47
C GLY A 8 1.38 -20.19 -9.33
N LEU A 9 1.37 -18.97 -8.81
CA LEU A 9 1.86 -17.81 -9.53
C LEU A 9 3.39 -17.78 -9.55
N THR A 10 3.97 -17.38 -10.67
CA THR A 10 5.40 -17.10 -10.79
C THR A 10 5.68 -15.64 -10.45
N LEU A 11 6.66 -15.40 -9.57
CA LEU A 11 7.05 -14.05 -9.18
C LEU A 11 8.26 -13.59 -9.98
N LYS A 12 8.15 -12.42 -10.60
CA LYS A 12 9.26 -11.70 -11.20
C LYS A 12 9.44 -10.37 -10.47
N THR A 13 10.55 -10.20 -9.78
CA THR A 13 10.89 -8.94 -9.11
C THR A 13 11.61 -8.03 -10.09
N LEU A 14 11.17 -6.78 -10.18
CA LEU A 14 11.79 -5.71 -10.96
C LEU A 14 12.21 -4.58 -10.01
N ARG A 15 13.35 -3.98 -10.28
CA ARG A 15 13.93 -2.88 -9.53
C ARG A 15 14.17 -1.67 -10.46
N PRO A 16 13.10 -0.90 -10.80
CA PRO A 16 13.22 0.27 -11.66
C PRO A 16 14.21 1.30 -11.09
N ASP A 17 14.28 1.42 -9.77
CA ASP A 17 15.25 2.23 -9.03
C ASP A 17 16.71 1.82 -9.26
N ARG A 18 16.95 0.62 -9.82
CA ARG A 18 18.27 0.10 -10.20
C ARG A 18 18.44 -0.07 -11.70
N GLY A 19 17.49 0.43 -12.49
CA GLY A 19 17.52 0.41 -13.94
C GLY A 19 16.91 -0.84 -14.59
N ASP A 20 16.19 -1.69 -13.85
CA ASP A 20 15.44 -2.78 -14.47
C ASP A 20 14.36 -2.22 -15.39
N PRO A 21 14.25 -2.67 -16.64
CA PRO A 21 13.21 -2.20 -17.54
C PRO A 21 11.83 -2.73 -17.13
N LEU A 22 10.85 -1.86 -17.14
CA LEU A 22 9.44 -2.24 -16.99
C LEU A 22 8.95 -2.87 -18.31
N PRO A 23 8.18 -3.98 -18.25
CA PRO A 23 7.68 -4.63 -19.46
C PRO A 23 6.56 -3.79 -20.10
N ASP A 24 6.34 -3.96 -21.41
CA ASP A 24 5.17 -3.34 -22.04
C ASP A 24 3.87 -3.86 -21.40
N PRO A 25 3.03 -2.98 -20.82
CA PRO A 25 1.77 -3.39 -20.22
C PRO A 25 0.88 -4.20 -21.15
N LYS A 26 0.91 -3.95 -22.46
CA LYS A 26 0.12 -4.68 -23.47
C LYS A 26 0.59 -6.12 -23.63
N ALA A 27 1.86 -6.39 -23.41
CA ALA A 27 2.44 -7.73 -23.52
C ALA A 27 2.27 -8.59 -22.27
N CYS A 28 1.74 -8.03 -21.17
CA CYS A 28 1.61 -8.69 -19.87
C CYS A 28 0.23 -9.32 -19.64
N ALA A 29 -0.33 -10.01 -20.64
CA ALA A 29 -1.58 -10.77 -20.45
C ALA A 29 -1.43 -11.77 -19.29
N ASN A 30 -2.50 -11.99 -18.54
CA ASN A 30 -2.56 -12.89 -17.38
C ASN A 30 -1.56 -12.55 -16.24
N SER A 31 -1.16 -11.29 -16.14
CA SER A 31 -0.22 -10.84 -15.11
C SER A 31 -0.91 -9.90 -14.11
N ILE A 32 -0.42 -9.94 -12.87
CA ILE A 32 -0.83 -9.05 -11.78
C ILE A 32 0.39 -8.21 -11.40
N ALA A 33 0.21 -6.89 -11.29
CA ALA A 33 1.25 -6.00 -10.78
C ALA A 33 1.15 -5.86 -9.26
N LEU A 34 2.28 -6.00 -8.56
CA LEU A 34 2.43 -5.66 -7.15
C LEU A 34 3.43 -4.51 -7.06
N VAL A 35 2.94 -3.30 -6.79
CA VAL A 35 3.77 -2.10 -6.66
C VAL A 35 3.96 -1.80 -5.18
N LEU A 36 5.19 -1.92 -4.71
CA LEU A 36 5.51 -1.88 -3.28
C LEU A 36 5.88 -0.48 -2.81
N GLY A 37 6.07 -0.36 -1.51
CA GLY A 37 6.52 0.85 -0.84
C GLY A 37 7.99 1.18 -1.10
N GLY A 38 8.36 2.41 -0.78
CA GLY A 38 9.72 2.93 -0.84
C GLY A 38 9.88 4.12 0.11
N PRO A 39 11.13 4.56 0.38
CA PRO A 39 11.40 5.66 1.32
C PRO A 39 11.04 7.04 0.76
N MET A 40 10.70 7.15 -0.54
CA MET A 40 10.29 8.40 -1.19
C MET A 40 8.77 8.52 -1.26
N GLY A 41 8.26 9.72 -1.48
CA GLY A 41 6.87 10.00 -1.86
C GLY A 41 6.71 10.12 -3.38
N VAL A 42 5.49 9.95 -3.88
CA VAL A 42 5.22 10.11 -5.33
C VAL A 42 5.55 11.52 -5.85
N ASN A 43 5.51 12.53 -4.99
CA ASN A 43 5.84 13.92 -5.36
C ASN A 43 7.35 14.15 -5.53
N ASP A 44 8.20 13.20 -5.12
CA ASP A 44 9.65 13.26 -5.36
C ASP A 44 10.03 12.94 -6.81
N ARG A 45 9.10 12.48 -7.64
CA ARG A 45 9.33 12.10 -9.05
C ARG A 45 9.95 13.19 -9.92
N ASP A 46 9.82 14.45 -9.49
CA ASP A 46 10.37 15.61 -10.20
C ASP A 46 11.77 16.02 -9.69
N GLN A 47 12.30 15.33 -8.69
CA GLN A 47 13.63 15.57 -8.16
C GLN A 47 14.73 14.92 -9.02
N PRO A 48 15.94 15.46 -9.03
CA PRO A 48 17.08 14.84 -9.73
C PRO A 48 17.32 13.39 -9.26
N GLY A 49 17.52 12.49 -10.21
CA GLY A 49 17.74 11.06 -9.92
C GLY A 49 16.48 10.23 -9.70
N MET A 50 15.27 10.83 -9.80
CA MET A 50 13.99 10.14 -9.65
C MET A 50 13.27 9.88 -10.98
N ASP A 51 14.00 9.88 -12.10
CA ASP A 51 13.40 9.61 -13.42
C ASP A 51 12.74 8.22 -13.51
N TRP A 52 13.28 7.24 -12.78
CA TRP A 52 12.71 5.91 -12.68
C TRP A 52 11.30 5.93 -12.05
N LEU A 53 11.05 6.81 -11.06
CA LEU A 53 9.75 6.94 -10.41
C LEU A 53 8.69 7.53 -11.36
N ARG A 54 9.11 8.46 -12.21
CA ARG A 54 8.25 9.00 -13.30
C ARG A 54 7.93 7.90 -14.32
N GLN A 55 8.93 7.12 -14.74
CA GLN A 55 8.73 5.99 -15.65
C GLN A 55 7.80 4.93 -15.06
N GLU A 56 7.92 4.65 -13.75
CA GLU A 56 7.02 3.71 -13.06
C GLU A 56 5.58 4.25 -13.01
N LEU A 57 5.40 5.55 -12.76
CA LEU A 57 4.09 6.20 -12.79
C LEU A 57 3.46 6.14 -14.19
N ASP A 58 4.22 6.44 -15.24
CA ASP A 58 3.75 6.38 -16.64
C ASP A 58 3.37 4.95 -17.02
N TRP A 59 4.18 3.98 -16.60
CA TRP A 59 3.91 2.56 -16.79
C TRP A 59 2.62 2.13 -16.06
N LEU A 60 2.48 2.53 -14.80
CA LEU A 60 1.31 2.20 -14.00
C LEU A 60 0.04 2.87 -14.54
N THR A 61 0.16 4.08 -15.09
CA THR A 61 -0.94 4.76 -15.80
C THR A 61 -1.42 3.93 -16.99
N ALA A 62 -0.49 3.45 -17.83
CA ALA A 62 -0.84 2.58 -18.96
C ALA A 62 -1.42 1.23 -18.50
N TRP A 63 -0.90 0.66 -17.41
CA TRP A 63 -1.40 -0.57 -16.79
C TRP A 63 -2.85 -0.42 -16.33
N HIS A 64 -3.12 0.65 -15.58
CA HIS A 64 -4.45 0.99 -15.07
C HIS A 64 -5.45 1.27 -16.21
N GLN A 65 -5.05 2.02 -17.24
CA GLN A 65 -5.91 2.28 -18.41
C GLN A 65 -6.33 1.00 -19.16
N LEU A 66 -5.48 -0.02 -19.15
CA LEU A 66 -5.80 -1.35 -19.69
C LEU A 66 -6.64 -2.19 -18.71
N ARG A 67 -7.05 -1.65 -17.57
CA ARG A 67 -7.79 -2.33 -16.49
C ARG A 67 -7.11 -3.62 -16.02
N ARG A 68 -5.79 -3.68 -16.08
CA ARG A 68 -5.03 -4.83 -15.61
C ARG A 68 -4.96 -4.88 -14.10
N PRO A 69 -5.01 -6.09 -13.50
CA PRO A 69 -5.03 -6.23 -12.05
C PRO A 69 -3.76 -5.70 -11.40
N VAL A 70 -3.93 -4.88 -10.37
CA VAL A 70 -2.83 -4.26 -9.64
C VAL A 70 -3.14 -4.09 -8.15
N LEU A 71 -2.13 -4.34 -7.33
CA LEU A 71 -2.09 -4.00 -5.93
C LEU A 71 -0.94 -3.02 -5.67
N GLY A 72 -1.26 -1.82 -5.17
CA GLY A 72 -0.31 -0.83 -4.72
C GLY A 72 -0.24 -0.76 -3.19
N ILE A 73 0.97 -0.73 -2.61
CA ILE A 73 1.18 -0.60 -1.15
C ILE A 73 2.07 0.60 -0.87
N CYS A 74 1.64 1.47 0.04
CA CYS A 74 2.31 2.70 0.47
C CYS A 74 2.64 3.60 -0.73
N LEU A 75 3.91 3.78 -1.12
CA LEU A 75 4.27 4.49 -2.36
C LEU A 75 3.53 3.92 -3.58
N GLY A 76 3.39 2.60 -3.67
CA GLY A 76 2.64 1.96 -4.76
C GLY A 76 1.17 2.34 -4.80
N ALA A 77 0.52 2.54 -3.64
CA ALA A 77 -0.85 3.06 -3.56
C ALA A 77 -0.93 4.54 -3.97
N GLN A 78 0.08 5.33 -3.60
CA GLN A 78 0.19 6.73 -4.02
C GLN A 78 0.35 6.85 -5.54
N LEU A 79 1.26 6.05 -6.12
CA LEU A 79 1.44 5.97 -7.57
C LEU A 79 0.15 5.56 -8.29
N LEU A 80 -0.55 4.54 -7.77
CA LEU A 80 -1.81 4.06 -8.33
C LEU A 80 -2.90 5.14 -8.30
N ALA A 81 -3.05 5.84 -7.18
CA ALA A 81 -4.01 6.93 -7.08
C ALA A 81 -3.71 8.07 -8.07
N VAL A 82 -2.44 8.46 -8.20
CA VAL A 82 -2.03 9.50 -9.18
C VAL A 82 -2.21 9.01 -10.61
N ALA A 83 -1.87 7.76 -10.93
CA ALA A 83 -2.08 7.14 -12.24
C ALA A 83 -3.55 7.15 -12.67
N ALA A 84 -4.47 7.09 -11.70
CA ALA A 84 -5.91 7.13 -11.91
C ALA A 84 -6.52 8.55 -11.84
N GLY A 85 -5.70 9.61 -11.72
CA GLY A 85 -6.15 11.01 -11.69
C GLY A 85 -6.39 11.59 -10.30
N GLY A 86 -6.00 10.89 -9.25
CA GLY A 86 -5.93 11.42 -7.88
C GLY A 86 -4.68 12.26 -7.63
N SER A 87 -4.42 12.57 -6.37
CA SER A 87 -3.23 13.32 -5.96
C SER A 87 -2.75 12.92 -4.57
N VAL A 88 -1.57 13.39 -4.19
CA VAL A 88 -0.97 13.14 -2.88
C VAL A 88 -0.49 14.46 -2.28
N GLN A 89 -0.73 14.63 -0.99
CA GLN A 89 -0.32 15.80 -0.23
C GLN A 89 0.18 15.40 1.16
N PRO A 90 0.95 16.24 1.86
CA PRO A 90 1.32 15.96 3.23
C PRO A 90 0.10 15.73 4.13
N LEU A 91 0.16 14.72 4.99
CA LEU A 91 -0.87 14.47 6.00
C LEU A 91 -0.82 15.59 7.04
N GLN A 92 -1.92 16.27 7.24
CA GLN A 92 -2.05 17.38 8.18
C GLN A 92 -3.25 17.16 9.11
N VAL A 93 -3.07 17.54 10.37
CA VAL A 93 -4.11 17.45 11.40
C VAL A 93 -4.16 18.76 12.22
N GLY A 94 -5.30 19.02 12.85
CA GLY A 94 -5.48 20.15 13.77
C GLY A 94 -5.82 21.48 13.09
N ALA A 95 -6.00 22.49 13.94
CA ALA A 95 -6.25 23.87 13.54
C ALA A 95 -5.43 24.82 14.44
N PRO A 96 -4.34 25.44 13.95
CA PRO A 96 -3.86 25.42 12.55
C PRO A 96 -3.35 24.03 12.11
N PRO A 97 -3.36 23.72 10.80
CA PRO A 97 -2.88 22.44 10.29
C PRO A 97 -1.40 22.22 10.61
N GLN A 98 -1.08 21.05 11.14
CA GLN A 98 0.29 20.61 11.40
C GLN A 98 0.54 19.29 10.70
N GLN A 99 1.72 19.12 10.13
CA GLN A 99 2.10 17.87 9.48
C GLN A 99 2.15 16.74 10.52
N LEU A 100 1.53 15.62 10.20
CA LEU A 100 1.54 14.40 10.98
C LEU A 100 2.27 13.28 10.23
N LYS A 101 3.08 12.53 10.96
CA LYS A 101 3.57 11.23 10.53
C LYS A 101 2.72 10.17 11.23
N GLU A 102 1.90 9.44 10.48
CA GLU A 102 1.19 8.30 11.03
C GLU A 102 2.14 7.10 11.00
N LEU A 103 2.64 6.74 12.20
CA LEU A 103 3.69 5.74 12.36
C LEU A 103 3.42 4.86 13.57
N GLY A 104 3.53 3.53 13.38
CA GLY A 104 3.35 2.52 14.43
C GLY A 104 2.16 1.62 14.18
N LEU A 105 1.97 0.66 15.10
CA LEU A 105 0.82 -0.24 15.02
C LEU A 105 -0.44 0.51 15.44
N GLY A 106 -1.44 0.44 14.58
CA GLY A 106 -2.73 1.09 14.77
C GLY A 106 -3.85 0.29 14.15
N ALA A 107 -5.07 0.80 14.22
CA ALA A 107 -6.23 0.17 13.63
C ALA A 107 -6.74 0.97 12.44
N ILE A 108 -7.19 0.27 11.42
CA ILE A 108 -8.09 0.81 10.41
C ILE A 108 -9.51 0.30 10.66
N HIS A 109 -10.50 1.12 10.38
CA HIS A 109 -11.90 0.75 10.36
C HIS A 109 -12.33 0.53 8.92
N TRP A 110 -12.98 -0.60 8.66
CA TRP A 110 -13.59 -0.89 7.37
C TRP A 110 -14.86 -0.05 7.22
N ILE A 111 -14.92 0.73 6.15
CA ILE A 111 -16.00 1.70 5.87
C ILE A 111 -17.02 1.09 4.92
N ALA A 112 -16.56 0.31 3.94
CA ALA A 112 -17.45 -0.39 3.03
C ALA A 112 -18.18 -1.54 3.75
N ASP A 113 -19.39 -1.83 3.30
CA ASP A 113 -20.21 -2.91 3.86
C ASP A 113 -19.64 -4.29 3.46
N PRO A 114 -19.23 -5.13 4.42
CA PRO A 114 -18.70 -6.47 4.12
C PRO A 114 -19.70 -7.40 3.41
N SER A 115 -21.00 -7.08 3.44
CA SER A 115 -22.01 -7.87 2.72
C SER A 115 -22.01 -7.61 1.21
N THR A 116 -21.49 -6.46 0.78
CA THR A 116 -21.44 -6.03 -0.64
C THR A 116 -20.03 -5.91 -1.18
N GLU A 117 -19.02 -5.76 -0.30
CA GLU A 117 -17.62 -5.64 -0.67
C GLU A 117 -16.90 -6.99 -0.49
N ALA A 118 -16.59 -7.64 -1.61
CA ALA A 118 -16.00 -8.98 -1.63
C ALA A 118 -14.67 -9.07 -0.86
N LEU A 119 -13.83 -8.00 -0.92
CA LEU A 119 -12.56 -7.92 -0.22
C LEU A 119 -12.69 -7.94 1.30
N LEU A 120 -13.86 -7.56 1.82
CA LEU A 120 -14.12 -7.46 3.25
C LEU A 120 -14.94 -8.63 3.80
N LYS A 121 -15.29 -9.58 2.96
CA LYS A 121 -16.09 -10.75 3.37
C LYS A 121 -15.36 -11.55 4.45
N GLY A 122 -15.97 -11.67 5.61
CA GLY A 122 -15.40 -12.36 6.77
C GLY A 122 -14.41 -11.54 7.59
N GLN A 123 -14.12 -10.30 7.19
CA GLN A 123 -13.32 -9.40 8.00
C GLN A 123 -14.10 -8.88 9.22
N SER A 124 -13.39 -8.62 10.31
CA SER A 124 -13.94 -7.87 11.45
C SER A 124 -14.21 -6.42 11.03
N SER A 125 -14.91 -5.64 11.85
CA SER A 125 -15.15 -4.20 11.59
C SER A 125 -13.89 -3.33 11.54
N SER A 126 -12.75 -3.86 12.01
CA SER A 126 -11.45 -3.21 11.99
C SER A 126 -10.33 -4.23 11.87
N SER A 127 -9.18 -3.79 11.37
CA SER A 127 -7.97 -4.59 11.30
C SER A 127 -6.78 -3.83 11.88
N LEU A 128 -5.87 -4.58 12.51
CA LEU A 128 -4.59 -4.07 12.97
C LEU A 128 -3.65 -3.94 11.78
N VAL A 129 -2.98 -2.80 11.67
CA VAL A 129 -2.04 -2.49 10.58
C VAL A 129 -0.78 -1.82 11.14
N LEU A 130 0.27 -1.77 10.33
CA LEU A 130 1.39 -0.87 10.55
C LEU A 130 1.19 0.38 9.67
N HIS A 131 1.16 1.55 10.30
CA HIS A 131 1.27 2.83 9.62
C HIS A 131 2.74 3.24 9.49
N TRP A 132 3.13 3.74 8.31
CA TRP A 132 4.49 4.22 8.06
C TRP A 132 4.48 5.24 6.93
N HIS A 133 3.77 6.36 7.15
CA HIS A 133 3.62 7.41 6.14
C HIS A 133 3.41 8.79 6.75
N GLY A 134 3.76 9.81 5.99
CA GLY A 134 3.52 11.22 6.30
C GLY A 134 2.68 11.94 5.25
N ASP A 135 2.21 11.20 4.26
CA ASP A 135 1.40 11.72 3.17
C ASP A 135 -0.02 11.15 3.21
N ARG A 136 -0.94 11.87 2.59
CA ARG A 136 -2.34 11.51 2.41
C ARG A 136 -2.68 11.46 0.93
N ILE A 137 -3.35 10.42 0.51
CA ILE A 137 -3.89 10.25 -0.84
C ILE A 137 -5.19 11.03 -0.96
N GLN A 138 -5.36 11.78 -2.05
CA GLN A 138 -6.65 12.27 -2.50
C GLN A 138 -7.14 11.34 -3.60
N LEU A 139 -8.16 10.56 -3.31
CA LEU A 139 -8.66 9.53 -4.19
C LEU A 139 -9.23 10.12 -5.50
N PRO A 140 -9.06 9.43 -6.64
CA PRO A 140 -9.77 9.78 -7.87
C PRO A 140 -11.28 9.58 -7.69
N ALA A 141 -12.06 10.24 -8.55
CA ALA A 141 -13.52 10.32 -8.41
C ALA A 141 -14.25 8.96 -8.49
N ASP A 142 -13.66 8.00 -9.19
CA ASP A 142 -14.18 6.64 -9.38
C ASP A 142 -13.66 5.63 -8.35
N ALA A 143 -12.85 6.06 -7.40
CA ALA A 143 -12.38 5.20 -6.33
C ALA A 143 -13.46 4.97 -5.26
N THR A 144 -13.44 3.79 -4.69
CA THR A 144 -14.23 3.42 -3.51
C THR A 144 -13.32 3.34 -2.30
N LEU A 145 -13.60 4.12 -1.27
CA LEU A 145 -12.90 4.03 0.01
C LEU A 145 -13.37 2.79 0.76
N LEU A 146 -12.43 1.96 1.19
CA LEU A 146 -12.70 0.70 1.89
C LEU A 146 -12.34 0.77 3.38
N GLY A 147 -11.23 1.41 3.72
CA GLY A 147 -10.73 1.46 5.10
C GLY A 147 -10.10 2.80 5.46
N SER A 148 -10.24 3.20 6.71
CA SER A 148 -9.83 4.51 7.25
C SER A 148 -9.18 4.36 8.62
N SER A 149 -8.17 5.17 8.91
CA SER A 149 -7.62 5.34 10.25
C SER A 149 -8.17 6.60 10.93
N LEU A 150 -7.76 6.83 12.16
CA LEU A 150 -8.17 8.02 12.92
C LEU A 150 -7.67 9.32 12.27
N HIS A 151 -6.49 9.30 11.68
CA HIS A 151 -5.80 10.49 11.19
C HIS A 151 -5.79 10.62 9.67
N CYS A 152 -5.91 9.51 8.96
CA CYS A 152 -5.91 9.46 7.50
C CYS A 152 -7.07 8.62 7.00
N ALA A 153 -7.98 9.24 6.26
CA ALA A 153 -9.18 8.55 5.79
C ALA A 153 -8.84 7.49 4.73
N GLU A 154 -7.88 7.76 3.87
CA GLU A 154 -7.61 6.96 2.68
C GLU A 154 -6.54 5.88 2.96
N GLN A 155 -6.87 4.90 3.82
CA GLN A 155 -5.97 3.81 4.16
C GLN A 155 -6.07 2.63 3.20
N VAL A 156 -7.28 2.26 2.80
CA VAL A 156 -7.51 1.19 1.82
C VAL A 156 -8.59 1.65 0.85
N PHE A 157 -8.35 1.47 -0.43
CA PHE A 157 -9.27 1.85 -1.49
C PHE A 157 -9.18 0.89 -2.67
N ARG A 158 -10.21 0.90 -3.52
CA ARG A 158 -10.16 0.27 -4.84
C ARG A 158 -10.60 1.24 -5.94
N ILE A 159 -10.15 0.99 -7.16
CA ILE A 159 -10.58 1.69 -8.36
C ILE A 159 -11.07 0.64 -9.35
N GLY A 160 -12.38 0.66 -9.63
CA GLY A 160 -13.02 -0.47 -10.29
C GLY A 160 -12.88 -1.75 -9.46
N ASP A 161 -12.76 -2.87 -10.15
CA ASP A 161 -12.52 -4.20 -9.61
C ASP A 161 -11.05 -4.64 -9.67
N HIS A 162 -10.25 -4.00 -10.55
CA HIS A 162 -8.92 -4.41 -10.95
C HIS A 162 -7.78 -3.75 -10.16
N ALA A 163 -8.00 -2.67 -9.44
CA ALA A 163 -6.94 -1.90 -8.80
C ALA A 163 -7.25 -1.66 -7.32
N ILE A 164 -6.33 -2.07 -6.46
CA ILE A 164 -6.44 -1.99 -5.00
C ILE A 164 -5.23 -1.24 -4.45
N GLY A 165 -5.44 -0.27 -3.58
CA GLY A 165 -4.39 0.52 -2.93
C GLY A 165 -4.48 0.44 -1.41
N LEU A 166 -3.33 0.25 -0.76
CA LEU A 166 -3.14 0.29 0.68
C LEU A 166 -2.09 1.34 1.04
N GLN A 167 -2.47 2.39 1.76
CA GLN A 167 -1.50 3.33 2.34
C GLN A 167 -0.80 2.74 3.56
N CYS A 168 -1.51 1.93 4.34
CA CYS A 168 -0.98 1.17 5.47
C CYS A 168 -0.35 -0.15 5.03
N HIS A 169 0.28 -0.85 5.99
CA HIS A 169 0.98 -2.11 5.77
C HIS A 169 0.32 -3.25 6.53
N LEU A 170 -0.16 -4.23 5.79
CA LEU A 170 -0.69 -5.51 6.28
C LEU A 170 0.24 -6.67 5.92
N GLU A 171 1.24 -6.43 5.05
CA GLU A 171 2.19 -7.42 4.55
C GLU A 171 3.44 -7.59 5.43
N ILE A 172 3.59 -6.75 6.44
CA ILE A 172 4.81 -6.66 7.25
C ILE A 172 5.04 -7.92 8.11
N ASN A 173 6.29 -8.28 8.30
CA ASN A 173 6.73 -9.27 9.27
C ASN A 173 7.78 -8.68 10.23
N GLY A 174 8.12 -9.43 11.29
CA GLY A 174 9.04 -8.95 12.32
C GLY A 174 10.41 -8.54 11.79
N ASP A 175 11.00 -9.37 10.93
CA ASP A 175 12.32 -9.10 10.34
C ASP A 175 12.31 -7.83 9.46
N ALA A 176 11.21 -7.60 8.74
CA ALA A 176 11.05 -6.39 7.94
C ALA A 176 10.89 -5.16 8.83
N LEU A 177 10.09 -5.25 9.89
CA LEU A 177 9.92 -4.15 10.84
C LEU A 177 11.24 -3.77 11.51
N GLU A 178 12.04 -4.74 11.96
CA GLU A 178 13.35 -4.48 12.57
C GLU A 178 14.29 -3.76 11.58
N ARG A 179 14.30 -4.18 10.31
CA ARG A 179 15.07 -3.49 9.27
C ARG A 179 14.57 -2.07 9.03
N TRP A 180 13.26 -1.83 9.02
CA TRP A 180 12.70 -0.49 8.83
C TRP A 180 13.04 0.42 10.00
N ILE A 181 12.87 -0.05 11.24
CA ILE A 181 13.27 0.71 12.43
C ILE A 181 14.76 1.10 12.38
N THR A 182 15.61 0.20 11.90
CA THR A 182 17.06 0.45 11.80
C THR A 182 17.39 1.44 10.68
N ASN A 183 16.81 1.22 9.48
CA ASN A 183 17.12 2.03 8.29
C ASN A 183 16.53 3.44 8.36
N ASP A 184 15.35 3.58 8.97
CA ASP A 184 14.60 4.83 9.09
C ASP A 184 14.58 5.37 10.52
N HIS A 185 15.64 5.11 11.29
CA HIS A 185 15.73 5.43 12.72
C HIS A 185 15.33 6.89 13.01
N ASP A 186 15.89 7.85 12.26
CA ASP A 186 15.62 9.27 12.46
C ASP A 186 14.16 9.63 12.15
N TYR A 187 13.55 8.96 11.16
CA TYR A 187 12.13 9.11 10.86
C TYR A 187 11.27 8.61 12.03
N VAL A 188 11.60 7.45 12.58
CA VAL A 188 10.92 6.86 13.75
C VAL A 188 11.03 7.78 14.96
N VAL A 189 12.24 8.24 15.28
CA VAL A 189 12.49 9.15 16.40
C VAL A 189 11.76 10.48 16.21
N SER A 190 11.73 11.02 15.00
CA SER A 190 11.02 12.27 14.72
C SER A 190 9.50 12.18 14.89
N ALA A 191 8.94 10.97 14.67
CA ALA A 191 7.49 10.73 14.79
C ALA A 191 7.06 10.32 16.20
N LEU A 192 7.84 9.47 16.87
CA LEU A 192 7.46 8.79 18.12
C LEU A 192 8.33 9.18 19.32
N GLY A 193 9.34 10.04 19.12
CA GLY A 193 10.34 10.38 20.15
C GLY A 193 11.45 9.34 20.28
N PRO A 194 12.44 9.59 21.15
CA PRO A 194 13.62 8.75 21.31
C PRO A 194 13.34 7.28 21.67
N GLU A 195 12.24 7.02 22.37
CA GLU A 195 11.82 5.66 22.76
C GLU A 195 10.99 4.95 21.66
N GLY A 196 10.74 5.62 20.53
CA GLY A 196 9.94 5.11 19.41
C GLY A 196 10.39 3.74 18.92
N PRO A 197 11.69 3.53 18.63
CA PRO A 197 12.21 2.24 18.18
C PRO A 197 11.89 1.08 19.15
N ASP A 198 12.17 1.26 20.43
CA ASP A 198 11.91 0.26 21.47
C ASP A 198 10.40 0.03 21.66
N ARG A 199 9.60 1.09 21.59
CA ARG A 199 8.14 1.01 21.64
C ARG A 199 7.59 0.14 20.52
N LEU A 200 8.00 0.36 19.28
CA LEU A 200 7.58 -0.43 18.13
C LEU A 200 7.93 -1.91 18.29
N GLY A 201 9.14 -2.22 18.76
CA GLY A 201 9.55 -3.58 19.03
C GLY A 201 8.71 -4.27 20.11
N ARG A 202 8.34 -3.55 21.19
CA ARG A 202 7.44 -4.07 22.23
C ARG A 202 6.02 -4.30 21.71
N GLU A 203 5.48 -3.36 20.95
CA GLU A 203 4.15 -3.47 20.36
C GLU A 203 4.08 -4.64 19.37
N TRP A 204 5.11 -4.81 18.56
CA TRP A 204 5.19 -5.93 17.62
C TRP A 204 5.18 -7.30 18.32
N ARG A 205 5.96 -7.48 19.38
CA ARG A 205 5.97 -8.71 20.15
C ARG A 205 4.58 -9.08 20.71
N ARG A 206 3.76 -8.06 20.99
CA ARG A 206 2.40 -8.25 21.53
C ARG A 206 1.35 -8.47 20.45
N LEU A 207 1.45 -7.76 19.33
CA LEU A 207 0.36 -7.63 18.35
C LEU A 207 0.71 -8.15 16.95
N GLY A 208 1.98 -8.42 16.67
CA GLY A 208 2.44 -8.79 15.33
C GLY A 208 1.80 -10.06 14.78
N ALA A 209 1.56 -11.07 15.63
CA ALA A 209 0.88 -12.30 15.20
C ALA A 209 -0.55 -12.02 14.72
N THR A 210 -1.30 -11.17 15.43
CA THR A 210 -2.66 -10.78 15.04
C THR A 210 -2.64 -9.99 13.72
N LEU A 211 -1.71 -9.04 13.56
CA LEU A 211 -1.55 -8.29 12.32
C LEU A 211 -1.28 -9.23 11.14
N GLN A 212 -0.35 -10.19 11.31
CA GLN A 212 0.00 -11.14 10.25
C GLN A 212 -1.16 -12.08 9.88
N GLU A 213 -1.97 -12.51 10.84
CA GLU A 213 -3.17 -13.31 10.60
C GLU A 213 -4.20 -12.51 9.80
N GLN A 214 -4.58 -11.32 10.28
CA GLN A 214 -5.54 -10.44 9.58
C GLN A 214 -5.05 -10.03 8.20
N GLY A 215 -3.75 -9.71 8.07
CA GLY A 215 -3.13 -9.41 6.79
C GLY A 215 -3.18 -10.58 5.82
N ARG A 216 -2.94 -11.80 6.29
CA ARG A 216 -3.06 -13.01 5.47
C ARG A 216 -4.47 -13.21 4.94
N ASP A 217 -5.48 -13.03 5.79
CA ASP A 217 -6.88 -13.19 5.40
C ASP A 217 -7.28 -12.14 4.36
N PHE A 218 -6.89 -10.89 4.56
CA PHE A 218 -7.13 -9.82 3.60
C PHE A 218 -6.44 -10.07 2.25
N PHE A 219 -5.14 -10.43 2.26
CA PHE A 219 -4.41 -10.70 1.01
C PHE A 219 -4.86 -11.98 0.31
N ASN A 220 -5.46 -12.93 1.00
CA ASN A 220 -6.12 -14.06 0.35
C ASN A 220 -7.28 -13.57 -0.52
N ALA A 221 -8.18 -12.74 0.03
CA ALA A 221 -9.29 -12.18 -0.74
C ALA A 221 -8.81 -11.30 -1.92
N VAL A 222 -7.80 -10.44 -1.68
CA VAL A 222 -7.19 -9.60 -2.72
C VAL A 222 -6.62 -10.43 -3.87
N LEU A 223 -5.81 -11.45 -3.57
CA LEU A 223 -5.19 -12.28 -4.59
C LEU A 223 -6.22 -13.10 -5.36
N ASP A 224 -7.24 -13.65 -4.70
CA ASP A 224 -8.30 -14.41 -5.36
C ASP A 224 -9.04 -13.53 -6.37
N GLN A 225 -9.40 -12.29 -6.00
CA GLN A 225 -10.02 -11.32 -6.90
C GLN A 225 -9.11 -10.94 -8.08
N LEU A 226 -7.85 -10.58 -7.81
CA LEU A 226 -6.92 -10.15 -8.87
C LEU A 226 -6.56 -11.28 -9.84
N ILE A 227 -6.51 -12.53 -9.35
CA ILE A 227 -6.31 -13.71 -10.21
C ILE A 227 -7.51 -13.92 -11.12
N GLU A 228 -8.73 -13.85 -10.60
CA GLU A 228 -9.95 -13.98 -11.41
C GLU A 228 -9.96 -12.95 -12.54
N ILE A 229 -9.66 -11.69 -12.22
CA ILE A 229 -9.59 -10.61 -13.21
C ILE A 229 -8.46 -10.87 -14.23
N SER A 230 -7.29 -11.35 -13.80
CA SER A 230 -6.18 -11.62 -14.72
C SER A 230 -6.49 -12.68 -15.77
N GLN A 231 -7.43 -13.59 -15.50
CA GLN A 231 -7.85 -14.66 -16.40
C GLN A 231 -8.90 -14.21 -17.42
N THR A 232 -9.53 -13.05 -17.21
CA THR A 232 -10.58 -12.50 -18.08
C THR A 232 -10.05 -11.47 -19.08
N HIS A 233 -8.79 -11.09 -18.99
CA HIS A 233 -8.08 -10.07 -19.79
C HIS A 233 -6.86 -10.67 -20.47
#